data_5c68e2f6e3510f8780bbe21708bb1015
#
_entry.id   5c68e2f6e3510f8780bbe21708bb1015
#
_cell.length_a   1.000
_cell.length_b   1.000
_cell.length_c   1.000
_cell.angle_alpha   90.00
_cell.angle_beta   90.00
_cell.angle_gamma   90.00
#
_symmetry.space_group_name_H-M   'P 1'
#
loop_
_entity.id
_entity.type
_entity.pdbx_description
1 polymer ?
#
loop_
_entity_poly.entity_id
_entity_poly.type
_entity_poly.pdbx_seq_one_letter_code
_entity_poly.pdbx_strand_id
1 'polypeptide(L)'
;LGQAAGIGEEHIKALSLNDFSDPDLFTHEEVLAIKWAESVTNNSANSNDKLFADLKEVFTEKQIVEMTILAAMFNMLNRINDSLDVDLEEQGEINKIKKSLHLKTDAYGDYLEWFAKFWKKNIKPE
;
A
#
# COMPACT_ATOMS: atom_id res chain seq x y z
N LEU A 1 -10.19 -4.24 3.98
CA LEU A 1 -9.75 -2.87 3.65
C LEU A 1 -9.89 -2.59 2.15
N GLY A 2 -9.38 -3.45 1.25
CA GLY A 2 -9.48 -3.27 -0.20
C GLY A 2 -10.91 -3.09 -0.72
N GLN A 3 -11.84 -3.93 -0.29
CA GLN A 3 -13.27 -3.79 -0.62
C GLN A 3 -13.86 -2.48 -0.08
N ALA A 4 -13.41 -2.00 1.08
CA ALA A 4 -13.82 -0.71 1.62
C ALA A 4 -13.30 0.46 0.77
N ALA A 5 -12.14 0.31 0.16
CA ALA A 5 -11.55 1.28 -0.77
C ALA A 5 -12.13 1.23 -2.19
N GLY A 6 -13.10 0.35 -2.46
CA GLY A 6 -13.77 0.26 -3.76
C GLY A 6 -13.16 -0.77 -4.73
N ILE A 7 -12.20 -1.58 -4.28
CA ILE A 7 -11.64 -2.67 -5.09
C ILE A 7 -12.71 -3.74 -5.30
N GLY A 8 -13.08 -3.99 -6.56
CA GLY A 8 -14.08 -4.97 -6.95
C GLY A 8 -13.59 -6.42 -6.83
N GLU A 9 -14.53 -7.37 -6.86
CA GLU A 9 -14.21 -8.80 -6.78
C GLU A 9 -13.33 -9.27 -7.94
N GLU A 10 -13.48 -8.68 -9.12
CA GLU A 10 -12.67 -8.97 -10.31
C GLU A 10 -11.21 -8.62 -10.10
N HIS A 11 -10.92 -7.46 -9.48
CA HIS A 11 -9.55 -7.06 -9.11
C HIS A 11 -8.95 -8.03 -8.09
N ILE A 12 -9.72 -8.42 -7.06
CA ILE A 12 -9.26 -9.36 -6.03
C ILE A 12 -8.93 -10.71 -6.66
N LYS A 13 -9.77 -11.17 -7.59
CA LYS A 13 -9.54 -12.42 -8.33
C LYS A 13 -8.28 -12.33 -9.20
N ALA A 14 -8.11 -11.26 -9.96
CA ALA A 14 -6.94 -11.05 -10.80
C ALA A 14 -5.65 -10.97 -9.99
N LEU A 15 -5.67 -10.25 -8.87
CA LEU A 15 -4.55 -10.21 -7.91
C LEU A 15 -4.20 -11.60 -7.37
N SER A 16 -5.20 -12.42 -7.00
CA SER A 16 -4.97 -13.76 -6.48
C SER A 16 -4.39 -14.73 -7.51
N LEU A 17 -4.68 -14.49 -8.80
CA LEU A 17 -4.18 -15.28 -9.92
C LEU A 17 -2.88 -14.71 -10.52
N ASN A 18 -2.44 -13.56 -10.03
CA ASN A 18 -1.31 -12.79 -10.61
C ASN A 18 -1.53 -12.50 -12.11
N ASP A 19 -2.78 -12.24 -12.50
CA ASP A 19 -3.20 -11.98 -13.88
C ASP A 19 -3.51 -10.49 -14.07
N PHE A 20 -2.61 -9.79 -14.76
CA PHE A 20 -2.70 -8.37 -15.07
C PHE A 20 -2.85 -8.13 -16.57
N SER A 21 -3.41 -9.10 -17.30
CA SER A 21 -3.54 -9.03 -18.76
C SER A 21 -4.67 -8.14 -19.23
N ASP A 22 -5.65 -7.85 -18.36
CA ASP A 22 -6.80 -7.02 -18.69
C ASP A 22 -6.50 -5.53 -18.44
N PRO A 23 -6.34 -4.72 -19.50
CA PRO A 23 -6.02 -3.30 -19.37
C PRO A 23 -7.19 -2.44 -18.88
N ASP A 24 -8.42 -2.97 -18.92
CA ASP A 24 -9.60 -2.29 -18.37
C ASP A 24 -9.67 -2.46 -16.85
N LEU A 25 -8.96 -3.46 -16.31
CA LEU A 25 -8.95 -3.76 -14.90
C LEU A 25 -7.80 -3.07 -14.16
N PHE A 26 -6.61 -3.02 -14.78
CA PHE A 26 -5.42 -2.40 -14.20
C PHE A 26 -4.69 -1.54 -15.24
N THR A 27 -4.40 -0.31 -14.88
CA THR A 27 -3.49 0.54 -15.65
C THR A 27 -2.05 0.03 -15.56
N HIS A 28 -1.20 0.48 -16.49
CA HIS A 28 0.22 0.15 -16.46
C HIS A 28 0.90 0.59 -15.16
N GLU A 29 0.54 1.78 -14.67
CA GLU A 29 1.03 2.35 -13.42
C GLU A 29 0.64 1.48 -12.22
N GLU A 30 -0.61 1.04 -12.17
CA GLU A 30 -1.09 0.15 -11.09
C GLU A 30 -0.37 -1.19 -11.09
N VAL A 31 -0.14 -1.78 -12.26
CA VAL A 31 0.63 -3.03 -12.38
C VAL A 31 2.06 -2.85 -11.87
N LEU A 32 2.71 -1.74 -12.20
CA LEU A 32 4.06 -1.44 -11.69
C LEU A 32 4.07 -1.26 -10.17
N ALA A 33 3.08 -0.56 -9.63
CA ALA A 33 2.95 -0.37 -8.18
C ALA A 33 2.71 -1.70 -7.44
N ILE A 34 1.87 -2.58 -8.00
CA ILE A 34 1.61 -3.92 -7.44
C ILE A 34 2.89 -4.76 -7.44
N LYS A 35 3.61 -4.81 -8.56
CA LYS A 35 4.88 -5.55 -8.66
C LYS A 35 5.95 -5.01 -7.71
N TRP A 36 5.96 -3.69 -7.50
CA TRP A 36 6.85 -3.09 -6.52
C TRP A 36 6.50 -3.49 -5.09
N ALA A 37 5.23 -3.42 -4.72
CA ALA A 37 4.75 -3.84 -3.40
C ALA A 37 5.05 -5.33 -3.15
N GLU A 38 4.90 -6.19 -4.17
CA GLU A 38 5.28 -7.60 -4.10
C GLU A 38 6.79 -7.78 -3.90
N SER A 39 7.62 -7.04 -4.65
CA SER A 39 9.08 -7.06 -4.48
C SER A 39 9.53 -6.62 -3.09
N VAL A 40 8.89 -5.59 -2.51
CA VAL A 40 9.13 -5.14 -1.13
C VAL A 40 8.71 -6.22 -0.14
N THR A 41 7.57 -6.86 -0.35
CA THR A 41 7.03 -7.92 0.51
C THR A 41 7.95 -9.15 0.53
N ASN A 42 8.45 -9.53 -0.64
CA ASN A 42 9.36 -10.66 -0.82
C ASN A 42 10.83 -10.34 -0.49
N ASN A 43 11.11 -9.11 -0.07
CA ASN A 43 12.47 -8.61 0.21
C ASN A 43 13.43 -8.76 -0.98
N SER A 44 12.90 -8.63 -2.21
CA SER A 44 13.64 -8.76 -3.48
C SER A 44 13.79 -7.43 -4.23
N ALA A 45 13.29 -6.33 -3.69
CA ALA A 45 13.29 -5.03 -4.32
C ALA A 45 14.70 -4.53 -4.69
N ASN A 46 15.71 -4.81 -3.84
CA ASN A 46 17.10 -4.41 -4.04
C ASN A 46 17.83 -5.18 -5.15
N SER A 47 17.25 -6.24 -5.68
CA SER A 47 17.81 -7.04 -6.78
C SER A 47 16.98 -6.96 -8.07
N ASN A 48 15.97 -6.08 -8.12
CA ASN A 48 15.07 -5.91 -9.25
C ASN A 48 15.30 -4.56 -9.95
N ASP A 49 16.52 -4.38 -10.46
CA ASP A 49 16.96 -3.12 -11.10
C ASP A 49 16.07 -2.72 -12.27
N LYS A 50 15.56 -3.70 -13.04
CA LYS A 50 14.66 -3.43 -14.17
C LYS A 50 13.35 -2.82 -13.69
N LEU A 51 12.69 -3.42 -12.71
CA LEU A 51 11.44 -2.90 -12.16
C LEU A 51 11.63 -1.51 -11.57
N PHE A 52 12.76 -1.27 -10.89
CA PHE A 52 13.09 0.04 -10.34
C PHE A 52 13.32 1.10 -11.43
N ALA A 53 13.92 0.71 -12.57
CA ALA A 53 14.05 1.59 -13.72
C ALA A 53 12.69 1.92 -14.35
N ASP A 54 11.83 0.91 -14.56
CA ASP A 54 10.48 1.08 -15.10
C ASP A 54 9.63 2.00 -14.19
N LEU A 55 9.76 1.87 -12.86
CA LEU A 55 9.09 2.76 -11.91
C LEU A 55 9.51 4.22 -12.05
N LYS A 56 10.80 4.49 -12.25
CA LYS A 56 11.30 5.87 -12.39
C LYS A 56 10.84 6.56 -13.68
N GLU A 57 10.39 5.81 -14.67
CA GLU A 57 9.80 6.39 -15.89
C GLU A 57 8.39 6.92 -15.65
N VAL A 58 7.68 6.37 -14.65
CA VAL A 58 6.24 6.62 -14.40
C VAL A 58 6.02 7.41 -13.13
N PHE A 59 6.79 7.14 -12.09
CA PHE A 59 6.63 7.74 -10.76
C PHE A 59 7.81 8.63 -10.37
N THR A 60 7.51 9.67 -9.63
CA THR A 60 8.54 10.51 -8.99
C THR A 60 9.25 9.74 -7.87
N GLU A 61 10.47 10.14 -7.54
CA GLU A 61 11.21 9.55 -6.41
C GLU A 61 10.41 9.58 -5.10
N LYS A 62 9.67 10.68 -4.87
CA LYS A 62 8.80 10.83 -3.71
C LYS A 62 7.70 9.75 -3.69
N GLN A 63 7.03 9.51 -4.81
CA GLN A 63 5.97 8.49 -4.92
C GLN A 63 6.53 7.08 -4.71
N ILE A 64 7.72 6.78 -5.25
CA ILE A 64 8.36 5.48 -5.05
C ILE A 64 8.67 5.26 -3.56
N VAL A 65 9.19 6.28 -2.87
CA VAL A 65 9.43 6.22 -1.42
C VAL A 65 8.13 6.02 -0.65
N GLU A 66 7.08 6.75 -0.98
CA GLU A 66 5.76 6.64 -0.33
C GLU A 66 5.16 5.24 -0.53
N MET A 67 5.19 4.68 -1.75
CA MET A 67 4.74 3.32 -2.02
C MET A 67 5.55 2.27 -1.23
N THR A 68 6.87 2.46 -1.15
CA THR A 68 7.74 1.56 -0.40
C THR A 68 7.41 1.57 1.09
N ILE A 69 7.23 2.76 1.68
CA ILE A 69 6.85 2.91 3.09
C ILE A 69 5.49 2.27 3.34
N LEU A 70 4.53 2.51 2.45
CA LEU A 70 3.18 1.97 2.57
C LEU A 70 3.18 0.43 2.52
N ALA A 71 3.87 -0.16 1.56
CA ALA A 71 4.02 -1.61 1.46
C ALA A 71 4.69 -2.20 2.70
N ALA A 72 5.78 -1.60 3.18
CA ALA A 72 6.48 -2.04 4.38
C ALA A 72 5.61 -1.94 5.65
N MET A 73 4.81 -0.88 5.77
CA MET A 73 3.87 -0.69 6.88
C MET A 73 2.80 -1.78 6.90
N PHE A 74 2.18 -2.07 5.76
CA PHE A 74 1.20 -3.16 5.68
C PHE A 74 1.83 -4.52 5.97
N ASN A 75 3.06 -4.78 5.51
CA ASN A 75 3.78 -5.99 5.85
C ASN A 75 4.03 -6.12 7.36
N MET A 76 4.36 -5.02 8.01
CA MET A 76 4.52 -4.99 9.47
C MET A 76 3.20 -5.33 10.17
N LEU A 77 2.10 -4.66 9.79
CA LEU A 77 0.78 -4.86 10.37
C LEU A 77 0.28 -6.30 10.16
N ASN A 78 0.44 -6.83 8.95
CA ASN A 78 0.03 -8.20 8.64
C ASN A 78 0.79 -9.22 9.50
N ARG A 79 2.11 -9.02 9.69
CA ARG A 79 2.91 -9.90 10.55
C ARG A 79 2.52 -9.82 12.03
N ILE A 80 2.17 -8.63 12.52
CA ILE A 80 1.67 -8.44 13.88
C ILE A 80 0.34 -9.16 14.05
N ASN A 81 -0.60 -8.94 13.15
CA ASN A 81 -1.92 -9.57 13.20
C ASN A 81 -1.84 -11.09 13.13
N ASP A 82 -1.05 -11.61 12.21
CA ASP A 82 -0.83 -13.05 12.03
C ASP A 82 -0.14 -13.67 13.27
N SER A 83 0.88 -13.00 13.81
CA SER A 83 1.61 -13.50 14.99
C SER A 83 0.79 -13.49 16.27
N LEU A 84 -0.18 -12.60 16.38
CA LEU A 84 -1.03 -12.44 17.55
C LEU A 84 -2.41 -13.09 17.40
N ASP A 85 -2.64 -13.78 16.27
CA ASP A 85 -3.93 -14.42 15.93
C ASP A 85 -5.11 -13.43 16.05
N VAL A 86 -4.90 -12.22 15.51
CA VAL A 86 -5.94 -11.17 15.54
C VAL A 86 -6.98 -11.50 14.48
N ASP A 87 -8.21 -11.70 14.92
CA ASP A 87 -9.34 -11.99 14.06
C ASP A 87 -9.53 -10.92 12.96
N LEU A 88 -9.90 -11.37 11.77
CA LEU A 88 -10.33 -10.48 10.70
C LEU A 88 -11.68 -9.85 11.06
N GLU A 89 -11.82 -8.57 10.71
CA GLU A 89 -13.05 -7.81 10.93
C GLU A 89 -14.26 -8.51 10.29
N GLU A 90 -15.35 -8.61 11.02
CA GLU A 90 -16.61 -9.13 10.50
C GLU A 90 -17.15 -8.23 9.37
N GLN A 91 -17.88 -8.81 8.41
CA GLN A 91 -18.44 -8.09 7.25
C GLN A 91 -19.31 -6.89 7.67
N GLY A 92 -19.96 -6.98 8.84
CA GLY A 92 -20.76 -5.89 9.42
C GLY A 92 -19.93 -4.68 9.84
N GLU A 93 -18.70 -4.89 10.27
CA GLU A 93 -17.75 -3.82 10.64
C GLU A 93 -17.10 -3.19 9.42
N ILE A 94 -16.75 -3.98 8.41
CA ILE A 94 -16.28 -3.50 7.11
C ILE A 94 -17.28 -2.50 6.51
N ASN A 95 -18.58 -2.78 6.61
CA ASN A 95 -19.62 -1.88 6.12
C ASN A 95 -19.77 -0.58 6.94
N LYS A 96 -19.43 -0.61 8.23
CA LYS A 96 -19.35 0.61 9.06
C LYS A 96 -18.13 1.44 8.68
N ILE A 97 -16.99 0.79 8.45
CA ILE A 97 -15.76 1.44 8.00
C ILE A 97 -15.97 2.10 6.62
N LYS A 98 -16.63 1.43 5.68
CA LYS A 98 -17.02 2.02 4.37
C LYS A 98 -17.79 3.34 4.50
N LYS A 99 -18.66 3.45 5.49
CA LYS A 99 -19.47 4.66 5.73
C LYS A 99 -18.67 5.76 6.45
N SER A 100 -17.63 5.42 7.20
CA SER A 100 -16.79 6.35 7.96
C SER A 100 -15.57 6.84 7.17
N LEU A 101 -15.09 6.06 6.21
CA LEU A 101 -13.97 6.37 5.34
C LEU A 101 -14.41 7.32 4.21
N HIS A 102 -14.72 8.55 4.55
CA HIS A 102 -14.43 9.66 3.66
C HIS A 102 -12.92 9.91 3.76
N LEU A 103 -12.14 9.05 3.10
CA LEU A 103 -10.72 9.26 2.90
C LEU A 103 -10.54 10.51 2.04
N LYS A 104 -10.53 11.67 2.69
CA LYS A 104 -9.96 12.87 2.11
C LYS A 104 -8.47 12.57 1.97
N THR A 105 -7.99 12.51 0.73
CA THR A 105 -6.56 12.37 0.41
C THR A 105 -5.70 13.37 1.18
N ASP A 106 -6.25 14.52 1.54
CA ASP A 106 -5.63 15.56 2.36
C ASP A 106 -5.31 15.09 3.81
N ALA A 107 -6.09 14.19 4.37
CA ALA A 107 -5.88 13.73 5.76
C ALA A 107 -4.60 12.88 5.93
N TYR A 108 -4.14 12.19 4.88
CA TYR A 108 -2.86 11.47 4.92
C TYR A 108 -1.67 12.43 4.84
N GLY A 109 -1.78 13.47 4.01
CA GLY A 109 -0.78 14.54 3.94
C GLY A 109 -0.59 15.19 5.30
N ASP A 110 -1.68 15.55 5.97
CA ASP A 110 -1.68 16.15 7.31
C ASP A 110 -1.09 15.21 8.37
N TYR A 111 -1.39 13.91 8.30
CA TYR A 111 -0.84 12.91 9.22
C TYR A 111 0.67 12.73 9.04
N LEU A 112 1.14 12.63 7.80
CA LEU A 112 2.56 12.50 7.49
C LEU A 112 3.33 13.77 7.88
N GLU A 113 2.73 14.94 7.69
CA GLU A 113 3.32 16.22 8.10
C GLU A 113 3.38 16.34 9.62
N TRP A 114 2.32 15.94 10.33
CA TRP A 114 2.30 15.84 11.78
C TRP A 114 3.36 14.86 12.30
N PHE A 115 3.46 13.69 11.71
CA PHE A 115 4.43 12.66 12.08
C PHE A 115 5.86 13.15 11.85
N ALA A 116 6.14 13.83 10.74
CA ALA A 116 7.45 14.40 10.46
C ALA A 116 7.83 15.51 11.47
N LYS A 117 6.86 16.34 11.87
CA LYS A 117 7.04 17.37 12.92
C LYS A 117 7.26 16.73 14.29
N PHE A 118 6.49 15.69 14.62
CA PHE A 118 6.65 14.92 15.85
C PHE A 118 8.04 14.27 15.93
N TRP A 119 8.49 13.64 14.85
CA TRP A 119 9.80 13.00 14.76
C TRP A 119 10.94 14.00 14.98
N LYS A 120 10.93 15.12 14.27
CA LYS A 120 11.93 16.18 14.43
C LYS A 120 11.98 16.78 15.83
N LYS A 121 10.84 16.82 16.53
CA LYS A 121 10.74 17.42 17.87
C LYS A 121 11.18 16.46 18.97
N ASN A 122 10.94 15.15 18.81
CA ASN A 122 11.08 14.18 19.89
C ASN A 122 12.27 13.23 19.71
N ILE A 123 12.82 13.15 18.51
CA ILE A 123 14.01 12.34 18.22
C ILE A 123 15.10 13.31 17.75
N LYS A 124 15.89 13.78 18.70
CA LYS A 124 17.12 14.52 18.38
C LYS A 124 18.15 13.51 17.89
N PRO A 125 18.80 13.72 16.72
CA PRO A 125 20.03 13.03 16.43
C PRO A 125 21.07 13.46 17.48
N GLU A 126 21.71 12.51 18.12
CA GLU A 126 22.92 12.75 18.90
C GLU A 126 24.02 13.30 17.99
#